data_08915ea2b8febd951eeb6c28042e1596
#
_entry.id   08915ea2b8febd951eeb6c28042e1596
#
_cell.length_a   1.000
_cell.length_b   1.000
_cell.length_c   1.000
_cell.angle_alpha   90.00
_cell.angle_beta   90.00
_cell.angle_gamma   90.00
#
_symmetry.space_group_name_H-M   'P 1'
#
loop_
_entity.id
_entity.type
_entity.pdbx_description
1 polymer ?
#
loop_
_entity_poly.entity_id
_entity_poly.type
_entity_poly.pdbx_seq_one_letter_code
_entity_poly.pdbx_strand_id
1 'polypeptide(L)'
;MLFLVRHGRPLQVRGVAAEHWELDSAGFDDVWALRDRLPAGAAWYSSPEPKAQQTAQLLTDGDVGVVDALREHRRREAWVEDFHATVERAFAEPTVPAYDGWEPLEECRARVTKAVGGILSAHAGEDAVLIGHGTAWTVLVSELTGTPPDLARWRDLAFPDLITVDA
;
A
#
# COMPACT_ATOMS: atom_id res chain seq x y z
N MET A 1 -0.75 0.48 -17.87
CA MET A 1 -0.87 -0.49 -16.75
C MET A 1 -0.53 0.17 -15.41
N LEU A 2 -1.23 -0.19 -14.33
CA LEU A 2 -0.93 0.22 -12.98
C LEU A 2 -0.39 -0.99 -12.19
N PHE A 3 0.80 -0.85 -11.62
CA PHE A 3 1.49 -1.85 -10.81
C PHE A 3 1.47 -1.39 -9.36
N LEU A 4 0.71 -2.08 -8.51
CA LEU A 4 0.60 -1.79 -7.08
C LEU A 4 1.48 -2.78 -6.32
N VAL A 5 2.55 -2.30 -5.74
CA VAL A 5 3.48 -3.10 -4.95
C VAL A 5 3.18 -2.91 -3.47
N ARG A 6 2.85 -3.97 -2.75
CA ARG A 6 2.91 -3.96 -1.30
C ARG A 6 4.37 -4.00 -0.86
N HIS A 7 4.74 -3.16 0.09
CA HIS A 7 6.11 -3.12 0.63
C HIS A 7 6.62 -4.50 1.09
N GLY A 8 7.92 -4.68 1.12
CA GLY A 8 8.58 -5.88 1.64
C GLY A 8 8.29 -6.13 3.12
N ARG A 9 8.80 -7.25 3.66
CA ARG A 9 8.60 -7.63 5.05
C ARG A 9 9.04 -6.51 6.01
N PRO A 10 8.14 -5.98 6.88
CA PRO A 10 8.53 -4.96 7.82
C PRO A 10 9.22 -5.57 9.06
N LEU A 11 10.19 -4.86 9.61
CA LEU A 11 10.74 -5.14 10.94
C LEU A 11 9.73 -4.61 11.98
N GLN A 12 8.92 -5.52 12.51
CA GLN A 12 7.90 -5.17 13.49
C GLN A 12 8.51 -4.88 14.84
N VAL A 13 8.33 -3.66 15.35
CA VAL A 13 8.82 -3.23 16.65
C VAL A 13 7.63 -2.93 17.56
N ARG A 14 7.46 -3.74 18.62
CA ARG A 14 6.38 -3.53 19.59
C ARG A 14 6.54 -2.17 20.28
N GLY A 15 5.46 -1.41 20.40
CA GLY A 15 5.46 -0.07 20.98
C GLY A 15 5.83 1.05 20.00
N VAL A 16 6.14 0.70 18.75
CA VAL A 16 6.33 1.66 17.66
C VAL A 16 5.18 1.52 16.67
N ALA A 17 4.56 2.63 16.30
CA ALA A 17 3.48 2.62 15.31
C ALA A 17 3.97 2.08 13.97
N ALA A 18 3.13 1.29 13.30
CA ALA A 18 3.50 0.58 12.07
C ALA A 18 3.94 1.52 10.92
N GLU A 19 3.48 2.78 10.93
CA GLU A 19 3.88 3.79 9.95
C GLU A 19 5.37 4.16 10.03
N HIS A 20 6.05 3.84 11.16
CA HIS A 20 7.47 4.10 11.38
C HIS A 20 8.34 2.84 11.23
N TRP A 21 7.76 1.69 10.91
CA TRP A 21 8.54 0.48 10.72
C TRP A 21 9.36 0.53 9.44
N GLU A 22 10.58 0.04 9.53
CA GLU A 22 11.50 -0.15 8.42
C GLU A 22 11.36 -1.55 7.81
N LEU A 23 12.05 -1.82 6.72
CA LEU A 23 12.16 -3.17 6.18
C LEU A 23 13.04 -4.05 7.07
N ASP A 24 12.65 -5.32 7.18
CA ASP A 24 13.52 -6.39 7.68
C ASP A 24 14.48 -6.80 6.55
N SER A 25 15.78 -6.67 6.80
CA SER A 25 16.82 -7.01 5.83
C SER A 25 16.78 -8.49 5.38
N ALA A 26 16.23 -9.38 6.22
CA ALA A 26 16.03 -10.78 5.85
C ALA A 26 14.97 -10.99 4.75
N GLY A 27 14.21 -9.96 4.38
CA GLY A 27 13.25 -9.98 3.27
C GLY A 27 13.72 -9.23 2.01
N PHE A 28 14.96 -8.74 1.93
CA PHE A 28 15.44 -7.96 0.80
C PHE A 28 15.49 -8.77 -0.51
N ASP A 29 15.86 -10.03 -0.46
CA ASP A 29 15.90 -10.89 -1.64
C ASP A 29 14.50 -11.10 -2.25
N ASP A 30 13.45 -11.18 -1.42
CA ASP A 30 12.08 -11.29 -1.88
C ASP A 30 11.62 -10.01 -2.60
N VAL A 31 12.04 -8.84 -2.10
CA VAL A 31 11.78 -7.56 -2.77
C VAL A 31 12.55 -7.50 -4.09
N TRP A 32 13.83 -7.86 -4.07
CA TRP A 32 14.68 -7.83 -5.25
C TRP A 32 14.15 -8.71 -6.39
N ALA A 33 13.57 -9.87 -6.06
CA ALA A 33 12.98 -10.79 -7.02
C ALA A 33 11.78 -10.20 -7.81
N LEU A 34 11.16 -9.10 -7.33
CA LEU A 34 10.12 -8.40 -8.08
C LEU A 34 10.66 -7.47 -9.16
N ARG A 35 11.94 -7.11 -9.13
CA ARG A 35 12.54 -6.08 -10.01
C ARG A 35 12.30 -6.39 -11.49
N ASP A 36 12.51 -7.62 -11.91
CA ASP A 36 12.37 -8.06 -13.30
C ASP A 36 10.89 -8.16 -13.76
N ARG A 37 9.95 -8.03 -12.85
CA ARG A 37 8.51 -8.06 -13.14
C ARG A 37 7.91 -6.66 -13.32
N LEU A 38 8.70 -5.62 -13.10
CA LEU A 38 8.25 -4.23 -13.13
C LEU A 38 8.82 -3.50 -14.34
N PRO A 39 8.05 -2.63 -15.01
CA PRO A 39 8.50 -1.93 -16.20
C PRO A 39 9.53 -0.85 -15.86
N ALA A 40 10.71 -0.92 -16.47
CA ALA A 40 11.81 0.02 -16.22
C ALA A 40 11.48 1.47 -16.61
N GLY A 41 10.58 1.68 -17.58
CA GLY A 41 10.21 3.01 -18.09
C GLY A 41 8.94 3.59 -17.44
N ALA A 42 8.45 3.01 -16.35
CA ALA A 42 7.26 3.49 -15.66
C ALA A 42 7.51 4.78 -14.85
N ALA A 43 6.44 5.50 -14.55
CA ALA A 43 6.45 6.52 -13.50
C ALA A 43 6.39 5.85 -12.11
N TRP A 44 7.33 6.20 -11.22
CA TRP A 44 7.46 5.56 -9.91
C TRP A 44 7.05 6.48 -8.78
N TYR A 45 6.22 5.96 -7.89
CA TYR A 45 5.77 6.69 -6.68
C TYR A 45 5.75 5.77 -5.46
N SER A 46 5.95 6.35 -4.29
CA SER A 46 5.93 5.63 -3.02
C SER A 46 5.12 6.37 -1.96
N SER A 47 4.52 5.60 -1.06
CA SER A 47 4.12 6.08 0.26
C SER A 47 5.33 6.64 1.00
N PRO A 48 5.17 7.68 1.87
CA PRO A 48 6.28 8.21 2.66
C PRO A 48 6.70 7.32 3.83
N GLU A 49 6.01 6.20 4.08
CA GLU A 49 6.37 5.30 5.17
C GLU A 49 7.71 4.59 4.88
N PRO A 50 8.64 4.50 5.86
CA PRO A 50 10.00 4.02 5.63
C PRO A 50 10.07 2.69 4.88
N LYS A 51 9.28 1.69 5.30
CA LYS A 51 9.23 0.38 4.64
C LYS A 51 8.85 0.44 3.16
N ALA A 52 7.98 1.39 2.75
CA ALA A 52 7.60 1.57 1.36
C ALA A 52 8.72 2.24 0.56
N GLN A 53 9.35 3.28 1.12
CA GLN A 53 10.47 3.96 0.47
C GLN A 53 11.69 3.02 0.31
N GLN A 54 12.02 2.25 1.34
CA GLN A 54 13.11 1.26 1.28
C GLN A 54 12.79 0.15 0.28
N THR A 55 11.52 -0.27 0.15
CA THR A 55 11.09 -1.19 -0.91
C THR A 55 11.35 -0.58 -2.30
N ALA A 56 10.98 0.69 -2.51
CA ALA A 56 11.21 1.38 -3.78
C ALA A 56 12.70 1.45 -4.13
N GLN A 57 13.57 1.76 -3.15
CA GLN A 57 15.02 1.83 -3.32
C GLN A 57 15.66 0.48 -3.73
N LEU A 58 15.06 -0.63 -3.33
CA LEU A 58 15.48 -1.96 -3.76
C LEU A 58 14.98 -2.31 -5.18
N LEU A 59 13.87 -1.73 -5.61
CA LEU A 59 13.22 -2.07 -6.88
C LEU A 59 13.69 -1.23 -8.07
N THR A 60 14.13 0.01 -7.85
CA THR A 60 14.56 0.89 -8.93
C THR A 60 15.73 1.76 -8.51
N ASP A 61 16.60 2.08 -9.50
CA ASP A 61 17.66 3.07 -9.35
C ASP A 61 17.22 4.45 -9.89
N GLY A 62 15.98 4.56 -10.42
CA GLY A 62 15.39 5.79 -10.92
C GLY A 62 14.75 6.67 -9.86
N ASP A 63 14.25 7.81 -10.30
CA ASP A 63 13.55 8.74 -9.41
C ASP A 63 12.20 8.17 -8.95
N VAL A 64 11.89 8.35 -7.66
CA VAL A 64 10.63 7.92 -7.05
C VAL A 64 9.96 9.11 -6.39
N GLY A 65 8.78 9.50 -6.87
CA GLY A 65 7.96 10.52 -6.25
C GLY A 65 7.38 10.03 -4.91
N VAL A 66 7.41 10.88 -3.88
CA VAL A 66 6.82 10.53 -2.57
C VAL A 66 5.48 11.24 -2.41
N VAL A 67 4.41 10.48 -2.17
CA VAL A 67 3.04 10.99 -2.09
C VAL A 67 2.41 10.63 -0.74
N ASP A 68 2.14 11.62 0.11
CA ASP A 68 1.59 11.40 1.46
C ASP A 68 0.26 10.66 1.46
N ALA A 69 -0.58 10.91 0.46
CA ALA A 69 -1.87 10.23 0.34
C ALA A 69 -1.79 8.73 0.03
N LEU A 70 -0.61 8.17 -0.31
CA LEU A 70 -0.39 6.73 -0.50
C LEU A 70 -0.08 5.98 0.81
N ARG A 71 -0.09 6.65 1.97
CA ARG A 71 0.04 5.99 3.27
C ARG A 71 -0.98 4.89 3.46
N GLU A 72 -0.63 3.92 4.31
CA GLU A 72 -1.58 2.88 4.77
C GLU A 72 -2.79 3.52 5.46
N HIS A 73 -3.84 2.76 5.62
CA HIS A 73 -4.95 3.05 6.53
C HIS A 73 -4.38 3.55 7.87
N ARG A 74 -4.60 4.82 8.20
CA ARG A 74 -3.92 5.48 9.32
C ARG A 74 -4.40 4.91 10.66
N ARG A 75 -3.43 4.48 11.47
CA ARG A 75 -3.65 3.83 12.76
C ARG A 75 -2.69 4.43 13.76
N ARG A 76 -3.21 5.15 14.74
CA ARG A 76 -2.35 5.78 15.76
C ARG A 76 -1.83 4.79 16.79
N GLU A 77 -2.58 3.70 17.00
CA GLU A 77 -2.19 2.69 17.98
C GLU A 77 -1.02 1.84 17.49
N ALA A 78 -0.05 1.64 18.37
CA ALA A 78 1.15 0.86 18.08
C ALA A 78 0.87 -0.65 17.98
N TRP A 79 -0.20 -1.15 18.63
CA TRP A 79 -0.52 -2.58 18.65
C TRP A 79 -2.00 -2.83 18.91
N VAL A 80 -2.61 -3.67 18.09
CA VAL A 80 -3.98 -4.16 18.25
C VAL A 80 -3.95 -5.68 18.27
N GLU A 81 -4.44 -6.31 19.35
CA GLU A 81 -4.36 -7.77 19.54
C GLU A 81 -5.11 -8.55 18.45
N ASP A 82 -6.30 -8.12 18.12
CA ASP A 82 -7.13 -8.75 17.07
C ASP A 82 -7.12 -7.91 15.79
N PHE A 83 -5.93 -7.76 15.22
CA PHE A 83 -5.70 -6.88 14.08
C PHE A 83 -6.56 -7.24 12.86
N HIS A 84 -6.62 -8.54 12.49
CA HIS A 84 -7.38 -8.96 11.31
C HIS A 84 -8.88 -8.68 11.47
N ALA A 85 -9.47 -9.05 12.60
CA ALA A 85 -10.88 -8.78 12.86
C ALA A 85 -11.17 -7.28 12.95
N THR A 86 -10.23 -6.47 13.45
CA THR A 86 -10.39 -5.01 13.48
C THR A 86 -10.38 -4.41 12.07
N VAL A 87 -9.49 -4.87 11.19
CA VAL A 87 -9.49 -4.42 9.79
C VAL A 87 -10.77 -4.88 9.07
N GLU A 88 -11.26 -6.09 9.32
CA GLU A 88 -12.53 -6.56 8.75
C GLU A 88 -13.71 -5.69 9.19
N ARG A 89 -13.75 -5.25 10.46
CA ARG A 89 -14.75 -4.26 10.90
C ARG A 89 -14.63 -2.94 10.15
N ALA A 90 -13.40 -2.47 9.87
CA ALA A 90 -13.21 -1.27 9.05
C ALA A 90 -13.81 -1.42 7.65
N PHE A 91 -13.68 -2.59 7.03
CA PHE A 91 -14.32 -2.87 5.75
C PHE A 91 -15.84 -3.01 5.83
N ALA A 92 -16.37 -3.56 6.93
CA ALA A 92 -17.80 -3.71 7.14
C ALA A 92 -18.51 -2.38 7.46
N GLU A 93 -17.83 -1.47 8.16
CA GLU A 93 -18.35 -0.17 8.58
C GLU A 93 -17.37 0.96 8.21
N PRO A 94 -17.17 1.25 6.90
CA PRO A 94 -16.07 2.09 6.44
C PRO A 94 -16.17 3.57 6.84
N THR A 95 -17.36 4.02 7.24
CA THR A 95 -17.62 5.42 7.60
C THR A 95 -17.28 5.77 9.06
N VAL A 96 -16.99 4.76 9.89
CA VAL A 96 -16.63 4.94 11.30
C VAL A 96 -15.27 4.31 11.61
N PRO A 97 -14.49 4.87 12.55
CA PRO A 97 -13.26 4.24 13.00
C PRO A 97 -13.51 2.84 13.58
N ALA A 98 -12.83 1.82 13.06
CA ALA A 98 -12.95 0.45 13.60
C ALA A 98 -12.25 0.27 14.96
N TYR A 99 -11.36 1.18 15.31
CA TYR A 99 -10.64 1.22 16.57
C TYR A 99 -10.34 2.69 16.93
N ASP A 100 -10.17 2.97 18.22
CA ASP A 100 -9.83 4.32 18.68
C ASP A 100 -8.50 4.80 18.04
N GLY A 101 -8.51 6.02 17.53
CA GLY A 101 -7.36 6.59 16.82
C GLY A 101 -7.14 6.10 15.38
N TRP A 102 -7.97 5.21 14.85
CA TRP A 102 -7.93 4.87 13.42
C TRP A 102 -8.73 5.86 12.58
N GLU A 103 -8.28 6.17 11.36
CA GLU A 103 -9.13 6.89 10.40
C GLU A 103 -10.30 5.99 9.97
N PRO A 104 -11.48 6.55 9.62
CA PRO A 104 -12.48 5.82 8.86
C PRO A 104 -11.89 5.28 7.56
N LEU A 105 -12.19 4.02 7.21
CA LEU A 105 -11.63 3.42 5.98
C LEU A 105 -12.04 4.17 4.71
N GLU A 106 -13.20 4.81 4.75
CA GLU A 106 -13.71 5.68 3.68
C GLU A 106 -12.79 6.87 3.41
N GLU A 107 -12.14 7.45 4.44
CA GLU A 107 -11.16 8.53 4.28
C GLU A 107 -9.89 8.01 3.62
N CYS A 108 -9.44 6.81 4.00
CA CYS A 108 -8.32 6.14 3.33
C CYS A 108 -8.63 5.92 1.85
N ARG A 109 -9.81 5.36 1.53
CA ARG A 109 -10.27 5.14 0.18
C ARG A 109 -10.26 6.42 -0.63
N ALA A 110 -10.90 7.48 -0.12
CA ALA A 110 -11.03 8.75 -0.83
C ALA A 110 -9.67 9.40 -1.15
N ARG A 111 -8.73 9.43 -0.16
CA ARG A 111 -7.41 10.06 -0.39
C ARG A 111 -6.54 9.27 -1.35
N VAL A 112 -6.52 7.93 -1.24
CA VAL A 112 -5.72 7.07 -2.12
C VAL A 112 -6.24 7.13 -3.55
N THR A 113 -7.56 6.98 -3.75
CA THR A 113 -8.19 7.05 -5.08
C THR A 113 -7.93 8.39 -5.75
N LYS A 114 -8.08 9.50 -5.01
CA LYS A 114 -7.81 10.85 -5.54
C LYS A 114 -6.35 11.01 -5.97
N ALA A 115 -5.41 10.56 -5.14
CA ALA A 115 -3.98 10.66 -5.43
C ALA A 115 -3.60 9.84 -6.66
N VAL A 116 -4.06 8.58 -6.72
CA VAL A 116 -3.78 7.69 -7.86
C VAL A 116 -4.42 8.20 -9.14
N GLY A 117 -5.65 8.71 -9.10
CA GLY A 117 -6.29 9.36 -10.25
C GLY A 117 -5.48 10.56 -10.77
N GLY A 118 -4.89 11.35 -9.88
CA GLY A 118 -3.97 12.44 -10.26
C GLY A 118 -2.69 11.94 -10.92
N ILE A 119 -2.07 10.88 -10.39
CA ILE A 119 -0.88 10.25 -10.97
C ILE A 119 -1.18 9.71 -12.37
N LEU A 120 -2.25 8.93 -12.53
CA LEU A 120 -2.65 8.36 -13.81
C LEU A 120 -2.97 9.44 -14.85
N SER A 121 -3.58 10.54 -14.44
CA SER A 121 -3.86 11.68 -15.33
C SER A 121 -2.59 12.40 -15.77
N ALA A 122 -1.59 12.51 -14.89
CA ALA A 122 -0.30 13.13 -15.21
C ALA A 122 0.57 12.25 -16.13
N HIS A 123 0.36 10.94 -16.12
CA HIS A 123 1.10 9.93 -16.89
C HIS A 123 0.17 9.15 -17.83
N ALA A 124 -0.74 9.86 -18.50
CA ALA A 124 -1.72 9.23 -19.39
C ALA A 124 -1.03 8.44 -20.52
N GLY A 125 -1.32 7.13 -20.59
CA GLY A 125 -0.73 6.21 -21.57
C GLY A 125 0.64 5.63 -21.19
N GLU A 126 1.15 5.97 -20.02
CA GLU A 126 2.38 5.39 -19.45
C GLU A 126 2.04 4.32 -18.40
N ASP A 127 3.00 3.44 -18.12
CA ASP A 127 2.91 2.56 -16.97
C ASP A 127 3.26 3.32 -15.68
N ALA A 128 2.59 2.98 -14.58
CA ALA A 128 2.88 3.52 -13.26
C ALA A 128 3.13 2.41 -12.25
N VAL A 129 4.17 2.56 -11.42
CA VAL A 129 4.50 1.66 -10.31
C VAL A 129 4.33 2.42 -9.00
N LEU A 130 3.43 1.95 -8.15
CA LEU A 130 3.15 2.57 -6.86
C LEU A 130 3.51 1.62 -5.73
N ILE A 131 4.39 2.05 -4.83
CA ILE A 131 4.80 1.27 -3.68
C ILE A 131 4.03 1.74 -2.43
N GLY A 132 3.32 0.82 -1.79
CA GLY A 132 2.50 1.14 -0.61
C GLY A 132 2.07 -0.10 0.16
N HIS A 133 0.78 -0.23 0.47
CA HIS A 133 0.32 -1.01 1.59
C HIS A 133 -0.92 -1.86 1.27
N GLY A 134 -1.11 -2.93 2.06
CA GLY A 134 -2.14 -3.92 1.78
C GLY A 134 -3.57 -3.40 1.84
N THR A 135 -3.95 -2.69 2.92
CA THR A 135 -5.33 -2.18 3.06
C THR A 135 -5.61 -1.06 2.06
N ALA A 136 -4.64 -0.15 1.88
CA ALA A 136 -4.75 0.94 0.89
C ALA A 136 -4.92 0.40 -0.53
N TRP A 137 -4.17 -0.64 -0.92
CA TRP A 137 -4.32 -1.27 -2.24
C TRP A 137 -5.63 -2.03 -2.39
N THR A 138 -6.11 -2.69 -1.35
CA THR A 138 -7.39 -3.42 -1.39
C THR A 138 -8.57 -2.48 -1.64
N VAL A 139 -8.63 -1.33 -0.96
CA VAL A 139 -9.69 -0.33 -1.21
C VAL A 139 -9.54 0.33 -2.57
N LEU A 140 -8.32 0.60 -3.02
CA LEU A 140 -8.05 1.18 -4.33
C LEU A 140 -8.48 0.24 -5.47
N VAL A 141 -8.09 -1.03 -5.42
CA VAL A 141 -8.47 -2.03 -6.43
C VAL A 141 -9.98 -2.16 -6.50
N SER A 142 -10.67 -2.24 -5.35
CA SER A 142 -12.13 -2.25 -5.29
C SER A 142 -12.74 -1.04 -6.01
N GLU A 143 -12.22 0.14 -5.80
CA GLU A 143 -12.70 1.38 -6.44
C GLU A 143 -12.45 1.38 -7.96
N LEU A 144 -11.24 1.02 -8.39
CA LEU A 144 -10.87 1.03 -9.82
C LEU A 144 -11.61 -0.04 -10.63
N THR A 145 -11.93 -1.19 -10.03
CA THR A 145 -12.58 -2.31 -10.71
C THR A 145 -14.10 -2.31 -10.55
N GLY A 146 -14.64 -1.51 -9.62
CA GLY A 146 -16.06 -1.53 -9.27
C GLY A 146 -16.52 -2.83 -8.58
N THR A 147 -15.58 -3.65 -8.08
CA THR A 147 -15.86 -4.91 -7.38
C THR A 147 -15.76 -4.72 -5.86
N PRO A 148 -16.48 -5.51 -5.05
CA PRO A 148 -16.29 -5.48 -3.60
C PRO A 148 -14.83 -5.76 -3.19
N PRO A 149 -14.36 -5.21 -2.05
CA PRO A 149 -13.03 -5.51 -1.54
C PRO A 149 -12.80 -7.00 -1.31
N ASP A 150 -11.72 -7.55 -1.86
CA ASP A 150 -11.36 -8.97 -1.68
C ASP A 150 -10.59 -9.14 -0.36
N LEU A 151 -11.33 -9.47 0.71
CA LEU A 151 -10.75 -9.67 2.04
C LEU A 151 -9.98 -10.99 2.16
N ALA A 152 -10.31 -11.99 1.34
CA ALA A 152 -9.53 -13.24 1.32
C ALA A 152 -8.13 -12.95 0.77
N ARG A 153 -8.05 -12.26 -0.38
CA ARG A 153 -6.77 -11.82 -0.93
C ARG A 153 -6.02 -10.88 0.02
N TRP A 154 -6.71 -9.94 0.67
CA TRP A 154 -6.07 -9.03 1.63
C TRP A 154 -5.34 -9.79 2.76
N ARG A 155 -5.95 -10.86 3.29
CA ARG A 155 -5.33 -11.70 4.32
C ARG A 155 -4.09 -12.44 3.82
N ASP A 156 -4.14 -12.89 2.56
CA ASP A 156 -3.11 -13.71 1.93
C ASP A 156 -2.01 -12.90 1.23
N LEU A 157 -2.10 -11.55 1.23
CA LEU A 157 -1.08 -10.69 0.64
C LEU A 157 0.30 -10.96 1.24
N ALA A 158 1.25 -11.31 0.39
CA ALA A 158 2.66 -11.53 0.77
C ALA A 158 3.40 -10.21 1.07
N PHE A 159 4.64 -10.32 1.53
CA PHE A 159 5.60 -9.24 1.72
C PHE A 159 6.90 -9.54 0.96
N PRO A 160 7.12 -8.94 -0.24
CA PRO A 160 6.22 -8.06 -0.98
C PRO A 160 5.10 -8.80 -1.72
N ASP A 161 4.14 -8.05 -2.26
CA ASP A 161 3.14 -8.56 -3.21
C ASP A 161 2.98 -7.57 -4.37
N LEU A 162 2.52 -8.07 -5.52
CA LEU A 162 2.28 -7.28 -6.73
C LEU A 162 0.86 -7.50 -7.24
N ILE A 163 0.13 -6.42 -7.39
CA ILE A 163 -1.19 -6.38 -8.01
C ILE A 163 -1.10 -5.53 -9.27
N THR A 164 -1.61 -6.04 -10.39
CA THR A 164 -1.68 -5.29 -11.66
C THR A 164 -3.13 -4.95 -11.98
N VAL A 165 -3.38 -3.73 -12.42
CA VAL A 165 -4.70 -3.23 -12.80
C VAL A 165 -4.60 -2.55 -14.16
N ASP A 166 -5.53 -2.87 -15.06
CA ASP A 166 -5.75 -2.10 -16.27
C ASP A 166 -6.50 -0.82 -15.88
N ALA A 167 -5.83 0.33 -15.97
CA ALA A 167 -6.35 1.62 -15.55
C ALA A 167 -6.23 2.67 -16.67
#